data_29236bff1c5578a5b028671a44b633fb
#
_entry.id   29236bff1c5578a5b028671a44b633fb
#
_cell.length_a   1.000
_cell.length_b   1.000
_cell.length_c   1.000
_cell.angle_alpha   90.00
_cell.angle_beta   90.00
_cell.angle_gamma   90.00
#
_symmetry.space_group_name_H-M   'P 1'
#
loop_
_entity.id
_entity.type
_entity.pdbx_description
1 polymer ?
#
loop_
_entity_poly.entity_id
_entity_poly.type
_entity_poly.pdbx_seq_one_letter_code
_entity_poly.pdbx_strand_id
1 'polypeptide(L)'
;MEYGLKHLLLKAWEMNGSSAKLSGGWHMKLLSFAVPCYNSEAYMEKCIESLLAGGEEVEILIIDDGSKDRTAEIADSYAEKYPTIVKAIHKENGGHGSAVNTGIANATGLYFKVVDSDDWVKEEVYRQILAKLHELTGGETTLDMLISNFVYEKAGEKHKKVMRYRHALPVDQMFTWDDVHHFHKGQYILMHSVIFRTKLLRECGIQLPEHTFYVDNIYVFEPLPFVRNMYYLDVNFYRYYIGREDQSVHESVMISRIDQQLRVNKLMIDYMVENRSLVN
;
A
#
# COMPACT_ATOMS: atom_id res chain seq x y z
N MET A 1 -22.44 -22.59 6.43
CA MET A 1 -22.13 -22.83 5.01
C MET A 1 -20.83 -22.17 4.52
N GLU A 2 -20.33 -21.12 5.18
CA GLU A 2 -19.06 -20.47 4.80
C GLU A 2 -17.78 -21.29 5.04
N TYR A 3 -17.75 -22.13 6.07
CA TYR A 3 -16.58 -22.98 6.40
C TYR A 3 -16.26 -24.04 5.34
N GLY A 4 -17.30 -24.58 4.67
CA GLY A 4 -17.12 -25.61 3.66
C GLY A 4 -16.50 -25.09 2.34
N LEU A 5 -16.81 -23.85 1.96
CA LEU A 5 -16.29 -23.24 0.73
C LEU A 5 -14.82 -22.87 0.85
N LYS A 6 -14.40 -22.39 2.03
CA LYS A 6 -12.98 -22.07 2.34
C LYS A 6 -12.10 -23.34 2.29
N HIS A 7 -12.59 -24.45 2.81
CA HIS A 7 -11.84 -25.72 2.84
C HIS A 7 -11.74 -26.37 1.45
N LEU A 8 -12.78 -26.21 0.60
CA LEU A 8 -12.75 -26.65 -0.79
C LEU A 8 -11.79 -25.82 -1.66
N LEU A 9 -11.75 -24.50 -1.44
CA LEU A 9 -10.82 -23.60 -2.16
C LEU A 9 -9.36 -23.84 -1.76
N LEU A 10 -9.09 -24.09 -0.48
CA LEU A 10 -7.75 -24.44 0.02
C LEU A 10 -7.28 -25.80 -0.53
N LYS A 11 -8.15 -26.83 -0.55
CA LYS A 11 -7.81 -28.14 -1.12
C LYS A 11 -7.59 -28.11 -2.62
N ALA A 12 -8.33 -27.27 -3.38
CA ALA A 12 -8.11 -27.07 -4.80
C ALA A 12 -6.74 -26.41 -5.07
N TRP A 13 -6.26 -25.57 -4.16
CA TRP A 13 -4.95 -24.92 -4.24
C TRP A 13 -3.79 -25.89 -3.91
N GLU A 14 -3.94 -26.75 -2.88
CA GLU A 14 -2.93 -27.76 -2.49
C GLU A 14 -2.72 -28.85 -3.55
N MET A 15 -3.76 -29.18 -4.33
CA MET A 15 -3.70 -30.27 -5.32
C MET A 15 -3.03 -29.89 -6.64
N ASN A 16 -2.85 -28.59 -6.96
CA ASN A 16 -2.40 -28.15 -8.28
C ASN A 16 -1.10 -27.32 -8.28
N GLY A 17 -0.24 -27.48 -7.29
CA GLY A 17 1.08 -26.83 -7.20
C GLY A 17 1.37 -25.78 -8.29
N SER A 18 1.20 -24.49 -8.01
CA SER A 18 1.31 -23.34 -8.91
C SER A 18 0.18 -23.20 -9.95
N SER A 19 -0.64 -22.15 -9.79
CA SER A 19 -1.73 -21.71 -10.68
C SER A 19 -2.93 -22.67 -10.81
N ALA A 20 -3.83 -22.70 -9.83
CA ALA A 20 -5.15 -23.30 -10.02
C ALA A 20 -5.98 -22.46 -11.02
N LYS A 21 -6.04 -22.90 -12.29
CA LYS A 21 -7.06 -22.46 -13.23
C LYS A 21 -8.41 -22.97 -12.75
N LEU A 22 -9.18 -22.16 -12.04
CA LEU A 22 -10.61 -22.39 -11.94
C LEU A 22 -11.18 -22.25 -13.35
N SER A 23 -11.95 -23.23 -13.78
CA SER A 23 -12.63 -23.24 -15.10
C SER A 23 -13.57 -22.03 -15.19
N GLY A 24 -13.04 -20.91 -15.70
CA GLY A 24 -13.71 -19.62 -15.77
C GLY A 24 -12.78 -18.40 -15.83
N GLY A 25 -11.46 -18.58 -15.85
CA GLY A 25 -10.51 -17.49 -16.17
C GLY A 25 -10.25 -16.44 -15.08
N TRP A 26 -10.77 -16.61 -13.86
CA TRP A 26 -10.51 -15.66 -12.77
C TRP A 26 -9.30 -16.10 -11.96
N HIS A 27 -8.15 -15.44 -12.19
CA HIS A 27 -6.99 -15.55 -11.30
C HIS A 27 -7.20 -14.59 -10.13
N MET A 28 -7.29 -15.11 -8.90
CA MET A 28 -7.30 -14.28 -7.71
C MET A 28 -5.95 -13.60 -7.58
N LYS A 29 -5.93 -12.27 -7.56
CA LYS A 29 -4.71 -11.50 -7.38
C LYS A 29 -4.23 -11.58 -5.92
N LEU A 30 -2.92 -11.74 -5.73
CA LEU A 30 -2.32 -11.76 -4.39
C LEU A 30 -2.22 -10.35 -3.82
N LEU A 31 -1.74 -9.38 -4.62
CA LEU A 31 -1.47 -8.03 -4.19
C LEU A 31 -1.98 -7.02 -5.21
N SER A 32 -2.79 -6.07 -4.74
CA SER A 32 -3.22 -4.91 -5.50
C SER A 32 -2.34 -3.71 -5.14
N PHE A 33 -1.76 -3.07 -6.14
CA PHE A 33 -1.13 -1.76 -5.99
C PHE A 33 -2.08 -0.68 -6.44
N ALA A 34 -2.26 0.36 -5.62
CA ALA A 34 -2.87 1.61 -6.05
C ALA A 34 -1.76 2.62 -6.31
N VAL A 35 -1.76 3.19 -7.50
CA VAL A 35 -0.80 4.23 -7.93
C VAL A 35 -1.58 5.51 -8.17
N PRO A 36 -1.71 6.40 -7.15
CA PRO A 36 -2.32 7.71 -7.31
C PRO A 36 -1.47 8.57 -8.26
N CYS A 37 -2.08 9.09 -9.32
CA CYS A 37 -1.41 9.90 -10.34
C CYS A 37 -2.15 11.22 -10.53
N TYR A 38 -1.42 12.33 -10.47
CA TYR A 38 -1.89 13.65 -10.86
C TYR A 38 -0.75 14.45 -11.47
N ASN A 39 -0.83 14.74 -12.78
CA ASN A 39 0.23 15.39 -13.56
C ASN A 39 1.59 14.67 -13.37
N SER A 40 1.59 13.36 -13.61
CA SER A 40 2.70 12.44 -13.28
C SER A 40 3.48 11.97 -14.51
N GLU A 41 3.26 12.54 -15.71
CA GLU A 41 3.86 12.10 -16.97
C GLU A 41 5.39 11.97 -16.93
N ALA A 42 6.04 12.77 -16.09
CA ALA A 42 7.51 12.84 -16.04
C ALA A 42 8.16 11.67 -15.27
N TYR A 43 7.38 10.90 -14.48
CA TYR A 43 7.98 9.92 -13.54
C TYR A 43 7.18 8.65 -13.32
N MET A 44 5.88 8.60 -13.65
CA MET A 44 5.02 7.45 -13.35
C MET A 44 5.46 6.13 -14.03
N GLU A 45 6.10 6.19 -15.20
CA GLU A 45 6.55 4.98 -15.91
C GLU A 45 7.52 4.15 -15.05
N LYS A 46 8.48 4.80 -14.38
CA LYS A 46 9.42 4.12 -13.48
C LYS A 46 8.71 3.40 -12.34
N CYS A 47 7.69 4.02 -11.77
CA CYS A 47 6.84 3.40 -10.75
C CYS A 47 6.19 2.13 -11.31
N ILE A 48 5.43 2.27 -12.39
CA ILE A 48 4.66 1.18 -13.02
C ILE A 48 5.58 0.02 -13.41
N GLU A 49 6.69 0.30 -14.09
CA GLU A 49 7.64 -0.74 -14.52
C GLU A 49 8.22 -1.53 -13.34
N SER A 50 8.49 -0.86 -12.21
CA SER A 50 8.96 -1.55 -11.00
C SER A 50 7.91 -2.52 -10.43
N LEU A 51 6.61 -2.23 -10.61
CA LEU A 51 5.51 -3.05 -10.11
C LEU A 51 5.17 -4.22 -11.05
N LEU A 52 5.43 -4.08 -12.35
CA LEU A 52 5.20 -5.13 -13.34
C LEU A 52 6.04 -6.40 -13.09
N ALA A 53 7.13 -6.30 -12.34
CA ALA A 53 7.94 -7.44 -11.93
C ALA A 53 7.18 -8.51 -11.12
N GLY A 54 6.00 -8.19 -10.57
CA GLY A 54 5.12 -9.12 -9.88
C GLY A 54 4.33 -10.06 -10.82
N GLY A 55 4.26 -9.75 -12.12
CA GLY A 55 3.58 -10.60 -13.12
C GLY A 55 2.09 -10.75 -12.86
N GLU A 56 1.53 -11.91 -13.20
CA GLU A 56 0.11 -12.20 -13.16
C GLU A 56 -0.49 -12.30 -11.75
N GLU A 57 0.34 -12.40 -10.73
CA GLU A 57 -0.11 -12.51 -9.34
C GLU A 57 -0.56 -11.19 -8.74
N VAL A 58 -0.22 -10.08 -9.42
CA VAL A 58 -0.54 -8.74 -8.95
C VAL A 58 -1.48 -8.01 -9.89
N GLU A 59 -2.12 -6.97 -9.39
CA GLU A 59 -2.76 -5.95 -10.20
C GLU A 59 -2.22 -4.56 -9.86
N ILE A 60 -2.16 -3.70 -10.84
CA ILE A 60 -1.69 -2.33 -10.73
C ILE A 60 -2.85 -1.43 -11.16
N LEU A 61 -3.44 -0.76 -10.18
CA LEU A 61 -4.51 0.21 -10.40
C LEU A 61 -3.86 1.59 -10.54
N ILE A 62 -3.77 2.10 -11.75
CA ILE A 62 -3.30 3.46 -12.02
C ILE A 62 -4.52 4.38 -11.92
N ILE A 63 -4.57 5.23 -10.89
CA ILE A 63 -5.67 6.12 -10.63
C ILE A 63 -5.28 7.53 -11.07
N ASP A 64 -5.72 7.92 -12.26
CA ASP A 64 -5.56 9.27 -12.77
C ASP A 64 -6.62 10.18 -12.15
N ASP A 65 -6.18 11.06 -11.27
CA ASP A 65 -7.01 11.98 -10.50
C ASP A 65 -7.25 13.29 -11.26
N GLY A 66 -7.65 13.20 -12.53
CA GLY A 66 -8.01 14.32 -13.38
C GLY A 66 -6.82 15.14 -13.87
N SER A 67 -5.75 14.48 -14.29
CA SER A 67 -4.54 15.10 -14.82
C SER A 67 -4.79 15.97 -16.07
N LYS A 68 -3.88 16.92 -16.30
CA LYS A 68 -3.94 17.86 -17.46
C LYS A 68 -2.77 17.65 -18.44
N ASP A 69 -1.82 16.79 -18.08
CA ASP A 69 -0.69 16.34 -18.88
C ASP A 69 -0.99 14.98 -19.53
N ARG A 70 0.03 14.25 -19.99
CA ARG A 70 -0.12 12.96 -20.66
C ARG A 70 -0.28 11.77 -19.69
N THR A 71 -0.53 12.01 -18.41
CA THR A 71 -0.69 10.95 -17.40
C THR A 71 -1.78 9.94 -17.81
N ALA A 72 -2.95 10.41 -18.26
CA ALA A 72 -4.05 9.55 -18.71
C ALA A 72 -3.65 8.69 -19.90
N GLU A 73 -2.99 9.26 -20.93
CA GLU A 73 -2.52 8.55 -22.12
C GLU A 73 -1.51 7.43 -21.74
N ILE A 74 -0.60 7.74 -20.83
CA ILE A 74 0.40 6.78 -20.34
C ILE A 74 -0.32 5.63 -19.59
N ALA A 75 -1.26 5.95 -18.69
CA ALA A 75 -2.03 4.95 -17.95
C ALA A 75 -2.77 3.99 -18.89
N ASP A 76 -3.46 4.52 -19.91
CA ASP A 76 -4.18 3.74 -20.92
C ASP A 76 -3.24 2.85 -21.72
N SER A 77 -2.06 3.35 -22.11
CA SER A 77 -1.07 2.58 -22.86
C SER A 77 -0.55 1.37 -22.08
N TYR A 78 -0.34 1.52 -20.76
CA TYR A 78 0.04 0.39 -19.91
C TYR A 78 -1.12 -0.59 -19.70
N ALA A 79 -2.36 -0.11 -19.56
CA ALA A 79 -3.54 -0.98 -19.45
C ALA A 79 -3.78 -1.78 -20.72
N GLU A 80 -3.58 -1.19 -21.91
CA GLU A 80 -3.65 -1.89 -23.20
C GLU A 80 -2.54 -2.94 -23.35
N LYS A 81 -1.32 -2.59 -22.95
CA LYS A 81 -0.15 -3.47 -23.06
C LYS A 81 -0.18 -4.64 -22.07
N TYR A 82 -0.75 -4.45 -20.88
CA TYR A 82 -0.79 -5.43 -19.79
C TYR A 82 -2.21 -5.61 -19.23
N PRO A 83 -3.21 -6.02 -20.05
CA PRO A 83 -4.63 -5.97 -19.71
C PRO A 83 -5.04 -6.88 -18.54
N THR A 84 -4.21 -7.87 -18.19
CA THR A 84 -4.44 -8.78 -17.05
C THR A 84 -3.81 -8.28 -15.76
N ILE A 85 -2.87 -7.30 -15.83
CA ILE A 85 -2.09 -6.82 -14.69
C ILE A 85 -2.45 -5.36 -14.37
N VAL A 86 -2.59 -4.50 -15.39
CA VAL A 86 -2.76 -3.05 -15.25
C VAL A 86 -4.20 -2.65 -15.56
N LYS A 87 -4.75 -1.77 -14.74
CA LYS A 87 -6.04 -1.13 -14.95
C LYS A 87 -5.88 0.38 -14.79
N ALA A 88 -6.21 1.14 -15.82
CA ALA A 88 -6.34 2.60 -15.74
C ALA A 88 -7.74 2.97 -15.23
N ILE A 89 -7.80 3.90 -14.29
CA ILE A 89 -9.03 4.43 -13.71
C ILE A 89 -8.94 5.95 -13.72
N HIS A 90 -9.78 6.59 -14.52
CA HIS A 90 -9.85 8.06 -14.61
C HIS A 90 -10.99 8.58 -13.76
N LYS A 91 -10.75 9.67 -13.04
CA LYS A 91 -11.75 10.31 -12.20
C LYS A 91 -11.57 11.83 -12.18
N GLU A 92 -12.59 12.55 -11.74
CA GLU A 92 -12.44 13.96 -11.40
C GLU A 92 -11.47 14.14 -10.24
N ASN A 93 -10.70 15.24 -10.27
CA ASN A 93 -9.72 15.52 -9.24
C ASN A 93 -10.37 15.64 -7.85
N GLY A 94 -9.94 14.79 -6.94
CA GLY A 94 -10.34 14.77 -5.53
C GLY A 94 -9.14 14.76 -4.59
N GLY A 95 -7.92 14.78 -5.14
CA GLY A 95 -6.67 14.70 -4.40
C GLY A 95 -6.25 13.27 -4.06
N HIS A 96 -5.05 13.16 -3.48
CA HIS A 96 -4.39 11.88 -3.18
C HIS A 96 -5.30 10.92 -2.40
N GLY A 97 -5.97 11.38 -1.35
CA GLY A 97 -6.87 10.54 -0.54
C GLY A 97 -8.01 9.94 -1.36
N SER A 98 -8.63 10.74 -2.23
CA SER A 98 -9.69 10.30 -3.14
C SER A 98 -9.21 9.22 -4.11
N ALA A 99 -7.99 9.38 -4.65
CA ALA A 99 -7.38 8.37 -5.51
C ALA A 99 -7.10 7.05 -4.75
N VAL A 100 -6.59 7.12 -3.51
CA VAL A 100 -6.39 5.93 -2.66
C VAL A 100 -7.72 5.25 -2.34
N ASN A 101 -8.78 5.99 -1.99
CA ASN A 101 -10.13 5.45 -1.76
C ASN A 101 -10.64 4.69 -3.01
N THR A 102 -10.42 5.27 -4.20
CA THR A 102 -10.75 4.62 -5.48
C THR A 102 -9.96 3.33 -5.66
N GLY A 103 -8.68 3.31 -5.31
CA GLY A 103 -7.83 2.12 -5.31
C GLY A 103 -8.39 1.02 -4.41
N ILE A 104 -8.71 1.33 -3.14
CA ILE A 104 -9.28 0.37 -2.18
C ILE A 104 -10.61 -0.22 -2.69
N ALA A 105 -11.47 0.63 -3.27
CA ALA A 105 -12.77 0.20 -3.80
C ALA A 105 -12.63 -0.77 -4.99
N ASN A 106 -11.63 -0.57 -5.86
CA ASN A 106 -11.43 -1.36 -7.07
C ASN A 106 -10.46 -2.55 -6.90
N ALA A 107 -9.73 -2.65 -5.79
CA ALA A 107 -8.75 -3.71 -5.56
C ALA A 107 -9.40 -5.10 -5.55
N THR A 108 -8.80 -6.07 -6.24
CA THR A 108 -9.24 -7.48 -6.27
C THR A 108 -8.28 -8.42 -5.55
N GLY A 109 -7.07 -7.95 -5.25
CA GLY A 109 -6.05 -8.71 -4.54
C GLY A 109 -6.37 -8.95 -3.06
N LEU A 110 -5.82 -10.02 -2.53
CA LEU A 110 -5.94 -10.35 -1.10
C LEU A 110 -5.33 -9.27 -0.22
N TYR A 111 -4.24 -8.68 -0.68
CA TYR A 111 -3.52 -7.61 -0.01
C TYR A 111 -3.53 -6.34 -0.87
N PHE A 112 -3.30 -5.20 -0.22
CA PHE A 112 -3.34 -3.89 -0.83
C PHE A 112 -2.15 -3.04 -0.38
N LYS A 113 -1.55 -2.32 -1.33
CA LYS A 113 -0.48 -1.37 -1.09
C LYS A 113 -0.64 -0.13 -1.95
N VAL A 114 -0.40 1.03 -1.37
CA VAL A 114 -0.26 2.29 -2.11
C VAL A 114 1.21 2.47 -2.49
N VAL A 115 1.46 2.90 -3.73
CA VAL A 115 2.77 3.35 -4.19
C VAL A 115 2.59 4.67 -4.93
N ASP A 116 3.21 5.74 -4.42
CA ASP A 116 3.13 7.04 -5.05
C ASP A 116 3.80 7.03 -6.43
N SER A 117 3.25 7.79 -7.37
CA SER A 117 3.65 7.73 -8.78
C SER A 117 5.09 8.19 -9.07
N ASP A 118 5.74 8.88 -8.12
CA ASP A 118 7.15 9.30 -8.19
C ASP A 118 8.10 8.35 -7.44
N ASP A 119 7.57 7.30 -6.81
CA ASP A 119 8.30 6.29 -6.07
C ASP A 119 8.41 4.98 -6.85
N TRP A 120 9.14 3.98 -6.31
CA TRP A 120 9.26 2.66 -6.92
C TRP A 120 9.55 1.58 -5.87
N VAL A 121 9.50 0.33 -6.28
CA VAL A 121 9.91 -0.82 -5.46
C VAL A 121 11.17 -1.47 -5.99
N LYS A 122 11.93 -2.14 -5.10
CA LYS A 122 13.14 -2.85 -5.50
C LYS A 122 12.81 -4.28 -5.92
N GLU A 123 13.05 -4.63 -7.18
CA GLU A 123 12.63 -5.89 -7.80
C GLU A 123 13.08 -7.14 -7.02
N GLU A 124 14.36 -7.25 -6.66
CA GLU A 124 14.85 -8.44 -5.95
C GLU A 124 14.19 -8.65 -4.58
N VAL A 125 13.81 -7.53 -3.93
CA VAL A 125 13.10 -7.53 -2.65
C VAL A 125 11.61 -7.80 -2.85
N TYR A 126 11.05 -7.35 -3.96
CA TYR A 126 9.66 -7.56 -4.31
C TYR A 126 9.30 -9.05 -4.40
N ARG A 127 10.17 -9.86 -4.99
CA ARG A 127 10.00 -11.32 -5.01
C ARG A 127 9.95 -11.93 -3.61
N GLN A 128 10.72 -11.40 -2.66
CA GLN A 128 10.69 -11.85 -1.25
C GLN A 128 9.36 -11.48 -0.58
N ILE A 129 8.82 -10.28 -0.86
CA ILE A 129 7.50 -9.85 -0.38
C ILE A 129 6.42 -10.81 -0.89
N LEU A 130 6.35 -11.07 -2.20
CA LEU A 130 5.35 -11.96 -2.79
C LEU A 130 5.46 -13.38 -2.23
N ALA A 131 6.65 -13.94 -2.15
CA ALA A 131 6.88 -15.27 -1.58
C ALA A 131 6.39 -15.35 -0.13
N LYS A 132 6.64 -14.30 0.68
CA LYS A 132 6.18 -14.26 2.07
C LYS A 132 4.66 -14.10 2.17
N LEU A 133 4.04 -13.26 1.34
CA LEU A 133 2.59 -13.16 1.29
C LEU A 133 1.92 -14.49 0.91
N HIS A 134 2.48 -15.24 -0.04
CA HIS A 134 2.01 -16.58 -0.39
C HIS A 134 2.10 -17.54 0.79
N GLU A 135 3.28 -17.62 1.43
CA GLU A 135 3.49 -18.47 2.61
C GLU A 135 2.46 -18.19 3.70
N LEU A 136 2.20 -16.90 4.01
CA LEU A 136 1.31 -16.51 5.08
C LEU A 136 -0.19 -16.59 4.71
N THR A 137 -0.53 -16.57 3.44
CA THR A 137 -1.94 -16.67 2.98
C THR A 137 -2.52 -18.06 3.24
N GLY A 138 -1.70 -19.11 3.16
CA GLY A 138 -2.11 -20.51 3.42
C GLY A 138 -2.06 -20.92 4.91
N GLY A 139 -1.58 -20.05 5.80
CA GLY A 139 -1.38 -20.34 7.21
C GLY A 139 -2.68 -20.42 8.03
N GLU A 140 -2.59 -20.97 9.24
CA GLU A 140 -3.72 -21.05 10.18
C GLU A 140 -4.18 -19.67 10.65
N THR A 141 -3.27 -18.71 10.71
CA THR A 141 -3.50 -17.34 11.18
C THR A 141 -3.55 -16.38 9.99
N THR A 142 -4.63 -15.61 9.90
CA THR A 142 -4.78 -14.60 8.84
C THR A 142 -3.85 -13.40 9.11
N LEU A 143 -2.99 -13.08 8.16
CA LEU A 143 -2.18 -11.86 8.18
C LEU A 143 -3.05 -10.64 7.88
N ASP A 144 -3.02 -9.64 8.75
CA ASP A 144 -3.72 -8.36 8.57
C ASP A 144 -2.83 -7.27 7.99
N MET A 145 -1.56 -7.22 8.42
CA MET A 145 -0.60 -6.21 7.98
C MET A 145 0.81 -6.79 7.87
N LEU A 146 1.42 -6.71 6.68
CA LEU A 146 2.85 -6.93 6.50
C LEU A 146 3.56 -5.58 6.52
N ILE A 147 4.65 -5.49 7.28
CA ILE A 147 5.49 -4.31 7.40
C ILE A 147 6.85 -4.61 6.76
N SER A 148 7.38 -3.66 6.00
CA SER A 148 8.74 -3.70 5.44
C SER A 148 9.42 -2.34 5.59
N ASN A 149 10.73 -2.29 5.36
CA ASN A 149 11.47 -1.04 5.38
C ASN A 149 11.21 -0.20 4.13
N PHE A 150 11.37 1.10 4.26
CA PHE A 150 11.53 1.99 3.12
C PHE A 150 12.84 2.79 3.17
N VAL A 151 13.29 3.22 2.00
CA VAL A 151 14.57 3.89 1.82
C VAL A 151 14.32 5.27 1.22
N TYR A 152 14.86 6.29 1.85
CA TYR A 152 14.88 7.65 1.29
C TYR A 152 15.88 7.72 0.13
N GLU A 153 15.36 7.99 -1.06
CA GLU A 153 16.13 8.15 -2.29
C GLU A 153 16.28 9.64 -2.62
N LYS A 154 17.33 10.26 -2.06
CA LYS A 154 17.59 11.67 -2.32
C LYS A 154 18.54 11.86 -3.49
N ALA A 155 18.16 12.73 -4.43
CA ALA A 155 18.99 13.06 -5.57
C ALA A 155 20.38 13.59 -5.12
N GLY A 156 21.45 13.00 -5.68
CA GLY A 156 22.82 13.43 -5.39
C GLY A 156 23.42 12.91 -4.06
N GLU A 157 22.67 12.28 -3.17
CA GLU A 157 23.18 11.71 -1.94
C GLU A 157 23.68 10.27 -2.13
N LYS A 158 24.94 10.02 -1.70
CA LYS A 158 25.53 8.67 -1.74
C LYS A 158 25.04 7.77 -0.60
N HIS A 159 24.74 8.36 0.56
CA HIS A 159 24.26 7.62 1.74
C HIS A 159 22.75 7.72 1.84
N LYS A 160 22.09 6.56 1.83
CA LYS A 160 20.63 6.47 1.90
C LYS A 160 20.18 6.21 3.32
N LYS A 161 19.24 7.01 3.81
CA LYS A 161 18.57 6.75 5.08
C LYS A 161 17.55 5.63 4.89
N VAL A 162 17.58 4.62 5.76
CA VAL A 162 16.61 3.52 5.78
C VAL A 162 15.76 3.63 7.04
N MET A 163 14.44 3.60 6.90
CA MET A 163 13.53 3.44 8.03
C MET A 163 13.36 1.95 8.31
N ARG A 164 13.87 1.50 9.46
CA ARG A 164 13.84 0.10 9.91
C ARG A 164 13.15 -0.01 11.26
N TYR A 165 12.51 -1.15 11.50
CA TYR A 165 11.67 -1.36 12.68
C TYR A 165 12.16 -2.48 13.61
N ARG A 166 13.30 -3.10 13.34
CA ARG A 166 13.84 -4.26 14.08
C ARG A 166 14.00 -4.07 15.59
N HIS A 167 14.03 -2.83 16.07
CA HIS A 167 14.10 -2.54 17.51
C HIS A 167 12.71 -2.50 18.16
N ALA A 168 11.66 -2.29 17.37
CA ALA A 168 10.30 -2.15 17.84
C ALA A 168 9.43 -3.35 17.48
N LEU A 169 9.75 -4.05 16.39
CA LEU A 169 8.93 -5.14 15.86
C LEU A 169 9.71 -6.45 15.80
N PRO A 170 9.09 -7.59 16.18
CA PRO A 170 9.64 -8.93 15.95
C PRO A 170 9.93 -9.16 14.46
N VAL A 171 11.12 -9.67 14.15
CA VAL A 171 11.59 -9.89 12.77
C VAL A 171 11.26 -11.33 12.34
N ASP A 172 10.78 -11.48 11.09
CA ASP A 172 10.54 -12.77 10.42
C ASP A 172 9.64 -13.75 11.17
N GLN A 173 8.67 -13.24 11.91
CA GLN A 173 7.64 -14.02 12.58
C GLN A 173 6.31 -13.29 12.66
N MET A 174 5.22 -14.04 12.83
CA MET A 174 3.91 -13.46 13.16
C MET A 174 3.95 -12.91 14.58
N PHE A 175 3.32 -11.74 14.78
CA PHE A 175 3.22 -11.09 16.09
C PHE A 175 1.92 -10.28 16.21
N THR A 176 1.61 -9.90 17.44
CA THR A 176 0.46 -9.07 17.81
C THR A 176 0.92 -7.74 18.41
N TRP A 177 -0.01 -6.90 18.84
CA TRP A 177 0.32 -5.66 19.52
C TRP A 177 1.06 -5.85 20.84
N ASP A 178 0.86 -6.98 21.53
CA ASP A 178 1.52 -7.32 22.80
C ASP A 178 3.04 -7.53 22.64
N ASP A 179 3.47 -7.83 21.41
CA ASP A 179 4.88 -8.09 21.07
C ASP A 179 5.61 -6.84 20.58
N VAL A 180 4.89 -5.70 20.44
CA VAL A 180 5.44 -4.45 19.92
C VAL A 180 6.20 -3.69 21.00
N HIS A 181 7.47 -3.39 20.73
CA HIS A 181 8.30 -2.59 21.62
C HIS A 181 8.22 -1.09 21.28
N HIS A 182 8.83 -0.27 22.14
CA HIS A 182 8.83 1.17 21.98
C HIS A 182 9.58 1.63 20.72
N PHE A 183 8.93 2.47 19.92
CA PHE A 183 9.55 3.13 18.77
C PHE A 183 10.47 4.25 19.24
N HIS A 184 11.67 4.32 18.66
CA HIS A 184 12.56 5.45 18.92
C HIS A 184 12.02 6.76 18.34
N LYS A 185 12.43 7.89 18.91
CA LYS A 185 12.05 9.21 18.38
C LYS A 185 12.43 9.34 16.91
N GLY A 186 11.45 9.69 16.07
CA GLY A 186 11.60 9.80 14.62
C GLY A 186 11.48 8.48 13.86
N GLN A 187 11.15 7.37 14.52
CA GLN A 187 10.66 6.15 13.88
C GLN A 187 9.14 6.14 13.91
N TYR A 188 8.53 5.94 12.78
CA TYR A 188 7.09 5.87 12.61
C TYR A 188 6.74 4.97 11.42
N ILE A 189 5.62 4.30 11.48
CA ILE A 189 5.10 3.48 10.39
C ILE A 189 4.37 4.42 9.41
N LEU A 190 4.83 4.45 8.16
CA LEU A 190 4.21 5.20 7.07
C LEU A 190 3.53 4.28 6.06
N MET A 191 2.71 4.86 5.19
CA MET A 191 2.10 4.21 4.03
C MET A 191 3.12 3.41 3.20
N HIS A 192 4.35 3.92 3.07
CA HIS A 192 5.46 3.28 2.38
C HIS A 192 5.84 1.91 2.96
N SER A 193 5.63 1.70 4.27
CA SER A 193 6.03 0.48 4.98
C SER A 193 5.01 -0.63 4.95
N VAL A 194 3.71 -0.31 4.78
CA VAL A 194 2.62 -1.25 5.05
C VAL A 194 2.04 -1.87 3.80
N ILE A 195 1.63 -3.12 3.95
CA ILE A 195 0.76 -3.87 3.04
C ILE A 195 -0.37 -4.40 3.90
N PHE A 196 -1.58 -3.93 3.68
CA PHE A 196 -2.75 -4.36 4.44
C PHE A 196 -3.51 -5.48 3.74
N ARG A 197 -4.22 -6.30 4.49
CA ARG A 197 -5.25 -7.17 3.93
C ARG A 197 -6.39 -6.31 3.37
N THR A 198 -6.71 -6.47 2.10
CA THR A 198 -7.71 -5.65 1.39
C THR A 198 -9.06 -5.65 2.11
N LYS A 199 -9.48 -6.81 2.59
CA LYS A 199 -10.75 -6.96 3.32
C LYS A 199 -10.76 -6.14 4.61
N LEU A 200 -9.63 -6.05 5.34
CA LEU A 200 -9.51 -5.25 6.55
C LEU A 200 -9.73 -3.76 6.27
N LEU A 201 -9.13 -3.21 5.21
CA LEU A 201 -9.32 -1.80 4.82
C LEU A 201 -10.79 -1.48 4.51
N ARG A 202 -11.53 -2.43 3.93
CA ARG A 202 -12.97 -2.27 3.68
C ARG A 202 -13.81 -2.42 4.93
N GLU A 203 -13.46 -3.36 5.81
CA GLU A 203 -14.16 -3.61 7.08
C GLU A 203 -13.99 -2.48 8.09
N CYS A 204 -12.82 -1.84 8.13
CA CYS A 204 -12.62 -0.66 9.00
C CYS A 204 -13.34 0.59 8.45
N GLY A 205 -13.81 0.57 7.21
CA GLY A 205 -14.59 1.66 6.62
C GLY A 205 -13.78 2.93 6.35
N ILE A 206 -12.44 2.80 6.20
CA ILE A 206 -11.57 3.95 5.96
C ILE A 206 -12.02 4.79 4.76
N GLN A 207 -12.11 6.11 4.96
CA GLN A 207 -12.44 7.10 3.94
C GLN A 207 -11.52 8.31 4.09
N LEU A 208 -10.50 8.38 3.26
CA LEU A 208 -9.56 9.49 3.29
C LEU A 208 -10.22 10.77 2.76
N PRO A 209 -10.04 11.91 3.43
CA PRO A 209 -10.64 13.18 3.00
C PRO A 209 -10.09 13.65 1.66
N GLU A 210 -10.99 14.19 0.84
CA GLU A 210 -10.63 14.79 -0.44
C GLU A 210 -9.89 16.11 -0.27
N HIS A 211 -9.08 16.48 -1.29
CA HIS A 211 -8.33 17.74 -1.35
C HIS A 211 -7.56 18.06 -0.07
N THR A 212 -7.03 17.02 0.58
CA THR A 212 -6.30 17.13 1.84
C THR A 212 -4.92 16.49 1.70
N PHE A 213 -3.87 17.20 2.11
CA PHE A 213 -2.51 16.67 2.17
C PHE A 213 -2.27 15.88 3.46
N TYR A 214 -1.25 15.04 3.48
CA TYR A 214 -0.84 14.24 4.65
C TYR A 214 -1.85 13.18 5.08
N VAL A 215 -2.77 12.80 4.20
CA VAL A 215 -3.78 11.75 4.44
C VAL A 215 -3.16 10.34 4.55
N ASP A 216 -1.91 10.17 4.11
CA ASP A 216 -1.09 8.98 4.32
C ASP A 216 -0.97 8.60 5.81
N ASN A 217 -1.00 9.60 6.71
CA ASN A 217 -1.05 9.36 8.16
C ASN A 217 -2.39 8.74 8.57
N ILE A 218 -3.51 9.22 8.04
CA ILE A 218 -4.85 8.65 8.30
C ILE A 218 -4.92 7.22 7.74
N TYR A 219 -4.40 7.01 6.52
CA TYR A 219 -4.37 5.70 5.86
C TYR A 219 -3.69 4.62 6.70
N VAL A 220 -2.64 4.97 7.42
CA VAL A 220 -1.97 4.03 8.32
C VAL A 220 -2.73 3.92 9.65
N PHE A 221 -3.17 5.04 10.21
CA PHE A 221 -3.65 5.14 11.59
C PHE A 221 -5.03 4.51 11.81
N GLU A 222 -6.02 4.81 10.97
CA GLU A 222 -7.39 4.33 11.16
C GLU A 222 -7.56 2.81 11.08
N PRO A 223 -6.81 2.04 10.23
CA PRO A 223 -6.90 0.60 10.23
C PRO A 223 -6.26 -0.10 11.45
N LEU A 224 -5.34 0.56 12.20
CA LEU A 224 -4.56 -0.09 13.26
C LEU A 224 -5.42 -0.79 14.34
N PRO A 225 -6.56 -0.23 14.81
CA PRO A 225 -7.40 -0.92 15.79
C PRO A 225 -8.01 -2.24 15.29
N PHE A 226 -8.06 -2.45 13.97
CA PHE A 226 -8.59 -3.67 13.34
C PHE A 226 -7.49 -4.70 13.02
N VAL A 227 -6.23 -4.27 13.05
CA VAL A 227 -5.06 -5.14 12.85
C VAL A 227 -4.82 -5.98 14.09
N ARG A 228 -4.82 -7.30 13.95
CA ARG A 228 -4.52 -8.24 15.03
C ARG A 228 -3.20 -8.95 14.80
N ASN A 229 -2.98 -9.45 13.59
CA ASN A 229 -1.82 -10.26 13.24
C ASN A 229 -0.94 -9.52 12.24
N MET A 230 0.29 -9.34 12.62
CA MET A 230 1.29 -8.60 11.85
C MET A 230 2.49 -9.49 11.52
N TYR A 231 3.22 -9.10 10.48
CA TYR A 231 4.50 -9.68 10.12
C TYR A 231 5.46 -8.57 9.71
N TYR A 232 6.66 -8.56 10.27
CA TYR A 232 7.69 -7.63 9.84
C TYR A 232 8.79 -8.37 9.10
N LEU A 233 8.93 -8.07 7.81
CA LEU A 233 10.00 -8.54 6.94
C LEU A 233 11.07 -7.44 6.84
N ASP A 234 12.26 -7.68 7.42
CA ASP A 234 13.34 -6.66 7.48
C ASP A 234 14.07 -6.53 6.12
N VAL A 235 13.34 -6.11 5.11
CA VAL A 235 13.84 -5.88 3.75
C VAL A 235 13.56 -4.46 3.26
N ASN A 236 14.44 -3.90 2.46
CA ASN A 236 14.37 -2.53 1.96
C ASN A 236 13.54 -2.49 0.67
N PHE A 237 12.22 -2.58 0.80
CA PHE A 237 11.31 -2.78 -0.33
C PHE A 237 10.99 -1.48 -1.07
N TYR A 238 10.41 -0.51 -0.37
CA TYR A 238 9.92 0.74 -0.95
C TYR A 238 11.03 1.77 -1.10
N ARG A 239 11.04 2.51 -2.21
CA ARG A 239 12.00 3.55 -2.58
C ARG A 239 11.29 4.88 -2.65
N TYR A 240 11.40 5.66 -1.58
CA TYR A 240 10.78 6.96 -1.43
C TYR A 240 11.68 8.05 -2.02
N TYR A 241 11.29 8.62 -3.15
CA TYR A 241 12.04 9.65 -3.83
C TYR A 241 11.83 11.02 -3.19
N ILE A 242 12.94 11.71 -2.88
CA ILE A 242 12.94 13.09 -2.40
C ILE A 242 13.90 13.90 -3.28
N GLY A 243 13.40 14.93 -3.94
CA GLY A 243 14.28 15.76 -4.80
C GLY A 243 13.56 16.75 -5.67
N ARG A 244 12.22 16.78 -5.71
CA ARG A 244 11.45 17.80 -6.40
C ARG A 244 11.02 18.90 -5.43
N GLU A 245 11.01 20.14 -5.91
CA GLU A 245 10.63 21.33 -5.13
C GLU A 245 9.13 21.39 -4.82
N ASP A 246 8.30 20.71 -5.62
CA ASP A 246 6.85 20.67 -5.50
C ASP A 246 6.32 19.56 -4.56
N GLN A 247 7.22 18.68 -4.05
CA GLN A 247 6.81 17.61 -3.15
C GLN A 247 6.24 18.12 -1.82
N SER A 248 5.26 17.42 -1.29
CA SER A 248 4.58 17.76 -0.02
C SER A 248 5.53 17.85 1.18
N VAL A 249 6.67 17.17 1.11
CA VAL A 249 7.72 17.18 2.15
C VAL A 249 8.76 18.28 1.99
N HIS A 250 8.67 19.12 0.96
CA HIS A 250 9.52 20.28 0.83
C HIS A 250 9.15 21.34 1.87
N GLU A 251 10.13 21.91 2.57
CA GLU A 251 9.90 22.79 3.73
C GLU A 251 8.94 23.96 3.44
N SER A 252 9.12 24.65 2.32
CA SER A 252 8.22 25.75 1.92
C SER A 252 6.79 25.30 1.67
N VAL A 253 6.62 24.09 1.12
CA VAL A 253 5.31 23.48 0.89
C VAL A 253 4.66 23.08 2.23
N MET A 254 5.42 22.50 3.15
CA MET A 254 4.95 22.14 4.48
C MET A 254 4.49 23.37 5.28
N ILE A 255 5.26 24.46 5.23
CA ILE A 255 4.89 25.73 5.91
C ILE A 255 3.59 26.28 5.33
N SER A 256 3.45 26.29 4.00
CA SER A 256 2.25 26.82 3.32
C SER A 256 0.98 25.98 3.56
N ARG A 257 1.12 24.73 4.05
CA ARG A 257 0.03 23.76 4.25
C ARG A 257 -0.10 23.28 5.70
N ILE A 258 0.39 24.05 6.65
CA ILE A 258 0.36 23.70 8.07
C ILE A 258 -1.07 23.48 8.58
N ASP A 259 -2.05 24.22 8.07
CA ASP A 259 -3.46 24.08 8.37
C ASP A 259 -4.00 22.68 8.02
N GLN A 260 -3.51 22.09 6.92
CA GLN A 260 -3.91 20.74 6.51
C GLN A 260 -3.28 19.68 7.42
N GLN A 261 -2.03 19.87 7.84
CA GLN A 261 -1.42 18.98 8.83
C GLN A 261 -2.18 19.03 10.16
N LEU A 262 -2.59 20.22 10.60
CA LEU A 262 -3.41 20.38 11.82
C LEU A 262 -4.78 19.72 11.64
N ARG A 263 -5.42 19.85 10.48
CA ARG A 263 -6.68 19.17 10.15
C ARG A 263 -6.53 17.65 10.25
N VAL A 264 -5.50 17.08 9.65
CA VAL A 264 -5.24 15.63 9.69
C VAL A 264 -5.00 15.16 11.13
N ASN A 265 -4.17 15.87 11.89
CA ASN A 265 -3.94 15.55 13.30
C ASN A 265 -5.24 15.58 14.12
N LYS A 266 -6.11 16.57 13.85
CA LYS A 266 -7.42 16.66 14.52
C LYS A 266 -8.30 15.45 14.15
N LEU A 267 -8.38 15.08 12.87
CA LEU A 267 -9.16 13.91 12.44
C LEU A 267 -8.68 12.63 13.13
N MET A 268 -7.37 12.42 13.26
CA MET A 268 -6.80 11.27 13.96
C MET A 268 -7.14 11.26 15.46
N ILE A 269 -7.12 12.44 16.10
CA ILE A 269 -7.50 12.59 17.52
C ILE A 269 -8.99 12.30 17.69
N ASP A 270 -9.85 12.90 16.86
CA ASP A 270 -11.30 12.69 16.90
C ASP A 270 -11.62 11.19 16.70
N TYR A 271 -10.97 10.53 15.72
CA TYR A 271 -11.11 9.09 15.50
C TYR A 271 -10.74 8.26 16.73
N MET A 272 -9.62 8.57 17.42
CA MET A 272 -9.24 7.89 18.66
C MET A 272 -10.30 8.06 19.78
N VAL A 273 -10.86 9.25 19.90
CA VAL A 273 -11.87 9.54 20.93
C VAL A 273 -13.15 8.75 20.65
N GLU A 274 -13.60 8.74 19.40
CA GLU A 274 -14.81 8.05 18.97
C GLU A 274 -14.68 6.52 19.04
N ASN A 275 -13.47 6.00 18.77
CA ASN A 275 -13.18 4.57 18.72
C ASN A 275 -12.37 4.06 19.92
N ARG A 276 -12.44 4.76 21.06
CA ARG A 276 -11.66 4.43 22.26
C ARG A 276 -11.82 2.98 22.73
N SER A 277 -12.99 2.39 22.54
CA SER A 277 -13.26 1.00 22.89
C SER A 277 -12.53 -0.04 22.04
N LEU A 278 -12.00 0.36 20.88
CA LEU A 278 -11.21 -0.51 19.97
C LEU A 278 -9.72 -0.51 20.32
N VAL A 279 -9.26 0.43 21.15
CA VAL A 279 -7.84 0.68 21.45
C VAL A 279 -7.41 0.15 22.83
N ASN A 280 -8.27 -0.61 23.52
CA ASN A 280 -7.98 -1.21 24.83
C ASN A 280 -7.43 -2.61 24.71
#